data_23ead6ee7bbd7e825ea0d8af75af19a9
#
_entry.id   23ead6ee7bbd7e825ea0d8af75af19a9
#
_cell.length_a   1.000
_cell.length_b   1.000
_cell.length_c   1.000
_cell.angle_alpha   90.00
_cell.angle_beta   90.00
_cell.angle_gamma   90.00
#
_symmetry.space_group_name_H-M   'P 1'
#
loop_
_entity.id
_entity.type
_entity.pdbx_description
1 polymer ?
#
loop_
_entity_poly.entity_id
_entity_poly.type
_entity_poly.pdbx_seq_one_letter_code
_entity_poly.pdbx_strand_id
1 'polypeptide(L)'
;FKHFQITSTRACATIFRIRYQILGDPKISIVIANKDHVEDLKRCITSIQKNSTWSNYEIIVVENNSTTPEIKDYYSQLLGLSGDDSYEERCKLHTVCGHDGGILHSGDGRISIVTYQGDFNYSAVNDLGASYVSGEYILLLNNDTEVITANWMEEMLMYAQREDVGCLL
;
A
#
# COMPACT_ATOMS: atom_id res chain seq x y z
N PHE A 1 17.87 6.08 -20.34
CA PHE A 1 16.67 6.94 -20.41
C PHE A 1 16.84 7.98 -21.51
N LYS A 2 16.06 7.85 -22.61
CA LYS A 2 16.18 8.74 -23.78
C LYS A 2 15.22 9.94 -23.72
N HIS A 3 14.26 9.94 -22.79
CA HIS A 3 13.26 10.99 -22.71
C HIS A 3 13.13 11.54 -21.31
N PHE A 4 13.56 12.78 -21.13
CA PHE A 4 13.39 13.55 -19.91
C PHE A 4 13.09 15.02 -20.25
N GLN A 5 12.43 15.72 -19.35
CA GLN A 5 12.19 17.15 -19.43
C GLN A 5 12.95 17.86 -18.31
N ILE A 6 13.55 18.98 -18.63
CA ILE A 6 14.20 19.85 -17.65
C ILE A 6 13.40 21.15 -17.59
N THR A 7 12.95 21.50 -16.39
CA THR A 7 12.24 22.76 -16.15
C THR A 7 12.90 23.50 -14.99
N SER A 8 12.97 24.83 -15.05
CA SER A 8 13.38 25.61 -13.88
C SER A 8 12.26 25.58 -12.81
N THR A 9 12.64 25.62 -11.53
CA THR A 9 11.66 25.69 -10.45
C THR A 9 11.11 27.11 -10.31
N ARG A 10 9.84 27.23 -9.86
CA ARG A 10 9.25 28.55 -9.58
C ARG A 10 9.96 29.31 -8.44
N ALA A 11 10.53 28.57 -7.51
CA ALA A 11 11.19 29.13 -6.34
C ALA A 11 12.57 29.76 -6.68
N CYS A 12 13.28 29.18 -7.66
CA CYS A 12 14.59 29.66 -8.07
C CYS A 12 14.88 29.26 -9.52
N ALA A 13 15.14 30.22 -10.38
CA ALA A 13 15.40 30.02 -11.81
C ALA A 13 16.68 29.21 -12.11
N THR A 14 17.60 29.13 -11.15
CA THR A 14 18.83 28.34 -11.26
C THR A 14 18.74 26.91 -10.76
N ILE A 15 17.59 26.53 -10.16
CA ILE A 15 17.29 25.16 -9.71
C ILE A 15 16.40 24.52 -10.76
N PHE A 16 16.85 23.38 -11.28
CA PHE A 16 16.16 22.64 -12.32
C PHE A 16 15.54 21.37 -11.75
N ARG A 17 14.34 21.05 -12.25
CA ARG A 17 13.65 19.78 -12.01
C ARG A 17 13.78 18.91 -13.25
N ILE A 18 14.26 17.70 -13.08
CA ILE A 18 14.32 16.70 -14.14
C ILE A 18 13.10 15.79 -13.96
N ARG A 19 12.32 15.60 -15.03
CA ARG A 19 11.22 14.68 -15.10
C ARG A 19 11.50 13.61 -16.13
N TYR A 20 11.52 12.36 -15.70
CA TYR A 20 11.66 11.22 -16.60
C TYR A 20 10.28 10.77 -17.05
N GLN A 21 10.18 10.34 -18.32
CA GLN A 21 8.97 9.73 -18.81
C GLN A 21 8.76 8.36 -18.13
N ILE A 22 7.57 8.12 -17.61
CA ILE A 22 7.19 6.80 -17.11
C ILE A 22 6.97 5.89 -18.33
N LEU A 23 7.55 4.70 -18.30
CA LEU A 23 7.46 3.71 -19.36
C LEU A 23 6.42 2.66 -18.98
N GLY A 24 5.46 2.44 -19.86
CA GLY A 24 4.38 1.47 -19.63
C GLY A 24 3.36 1.92 -18.57
N ASP A 25 2.76 0.94 -17.93
CA ASP A 25 1.79 1.11 -16.85
C ASP A 25 2.15 0.14 -15.69
N PRO A 26 3.33 0.31 -15.05
CA PRO A 26 3.80 -0.63 -14.04
C PRO A 26 2.89 -0.61 -12.81
N LYS A 27 2.63 -1.80 -12.26
CA LYS A 27 1.82 -1.94 -11.05
C LYS A 27 2.64 -1.64 -9.80
N ILE A 28 2.08 -0.84 -8.89
CA ILE A 28 2.66 -0.52 -7.58
C ILE A 28 1.92 -1.33 -6.52
N SER A 29 2.66 -2.07 -5.70
CA SER A 29 2.12 -2.71 -4.49
C SER A 29 2.44 -1.85 -3.27
N ILE A 30 1.41 -1.29 -2.64
CA ILE A 30 1.52 -0.45 -1.44
C ILE A 30 1.34 -1.36 -0.22
N VAL A 31 2.40 -1.53 0.55
CA VAL A 31 2.38 -2.34 1.78
C VAL A 31 2.23 -1.42 2.98
N ILE A 32 1.22 -1.65 3.81
CA ILE A 32 0.89 -0.83 4.98
C ILE A 32 0.81 -1.73 6.21
N ALA A 33 1.77 -1.60 7.12
CA ALA A 33 1.71 -2.25 8.42
C ALA A 33 0.68 -1.54 9.31
N ASN A 34 -0.20 -2.30 9.99
CA ASN A 34 -1.20 -1.73 10.87
C ASN A 34 -1.41 -2.56 12.14
N LYS A 35 -1.66 -1.85 13.24
CA LYS A 35 -2.14 -2.42 14.50
C LYS A 35 -3.08 -1.44 15.17
N ASP A 36 -4.34 -1.82 15.30
CA ASP A 36 -5.44 -1.02 15.89
C ASP A 36 -5.72 0.30 15.14
N HIS A 37 -5.05 1.32 15.19
CA HIS A 37 -5.11 2.66 14.55
C HIS A 37 -6.09 2.83 13.37
N VAL A 38 -7.39 2.56 13.60
CA VAL A 38 -8.41 2.51 12.53
C VAL A 38 -8.60 3.84 11.80
N GLU A 39 -8.58 4.97 12.53
CA GLU A 39 -8.80 6.30 11.93
C GLU A 39 -7.62 6.72 11.05
N ASP A 40 -6.39 6.40 11.45
CA ASP A 40 -5.20 6.68 10.65
C ASP A 40 -5.20 5.83 9.38
N LEU A 41 -5.40 4.52 9.50
CA LEU A 41 -5.47 3.63 8.35
C LEU A 41 -6.60 4.02 7.39
N LYS A 42 -7.78 4.39 7.91
CA LYS A 42 -8.91 4.83 7.11
C LYS A 42 -8.60 6.12 6.34
N ARG A 43 -7.97 7.10 6.99
CA ARG A 43 -7.53 8.33 6.35
C ARG A 43 -6.49 8.04 5.26
N CYS A 44 -5.49 7.21 5.56
CA CYS A 44 -4.45 6.80 4.63
C CYS A 44 -5.06 6.15 3.37
N ILE A 45 -5.80 5.06 3.50
CA ILE A 45 -6.40 4.34 2.37
C ILE A 45 -7.36 5.24 1.58
N THR A 46 -8.23 5.98 2.27
CA THR A 46 -9.17 6.89 1.62
C THR A 46 -8.45 7.96 0.81
N SER A 47 -7.36 8.53 1.34
CA SER A 47 -6.58 9.54 0.64
C SER A 47 -5.87 8.98 -0.59
N ILE A 48 -5.34 7.76 -0.53
CA ILE A 48 -4.77 7.05 -1.68
C ILE A 48 -5.83 6.89 -2.77
N GLN A 49 -7.01 6.35 -2.42
CA GLN A 49 -8.07 6.06 -3.38
C GLN A 49 -8.65 7.32 -4.04
N LYS A 50 -8.79 8.42 -3.27
CA LYS A 50 -9.43 9.65 -3.76
C LYS A 50 -8.47 10.59 -4.49
N ASN A 51 -7.24 10.68 -4.02
CA ASN A 51 -6.33 11.73 -4.46
C ASN A 51 -5.28 11.24 -5.46
N SER A 52 -5.09 9.92 -5.66
CA SER A 52 -4.07 9.42 -6.59
C SER A 52 -4.53 9.45 -8.03
N THR A 53 -3.69 9.94 -8.93
CA THR A 53 -3.90 9.92 -10.39
C THR A 53 -3.42 8.62 -11.02
N TRP A 54 -2.41 7.95 -10.45
CA TRP A 54 -2.00 6.62 -10.89
C TRP A 54 -3.03 5.58 -10.46
N SER A 55 -3.51 4.78 -11.40
CA SER A 55 -4.61 3.83 -11.15
C SER A 55 -4.17 2.37 -11.04
N ASN A 56 -2.95 2.03 -11.55
CA ASN A 56 -2.45 0.66 -11.52
C ASN A 56 -1.68 0.39 -10.23
N TYR A 57 -2.41 0.20 -9.14
CA TYR A 57 -1.86 -0.16 -7.83
C TYR A 57 -2.75 -1.15 -7.09
N GLU A 58 -2.16 -1.81 -6.10
CA GLU A 58 -2.84 -2.59 -5.07
C GLU A 58 -2.39 -2.13 -3.68
N ILE A 59 -3.20 -2.41 -2.66
CA ILE A 59 -2.89 -2.13 -1.25
C ILE A 59 -2.89 -3.44 -0.49
N ILE A 60 -1.79 -3.70 0.22
CA ILE A 60 -1.64 -4.86 1.09
C ILE A 60 -1.51 -4.35 2.52
N VAL A 61 -2.55 -4.52 3.32
CA VAL A 61 -2.52 -4.20 4.74
C VAL A 61 -1.99 -5.41 5.49
N VAL A 62 -0.91 -5.22 6.24
CA VAL A 62 -0.37 -6.26 7.13
C VAL A 62 -0.88 -6.00 8.54
N GLU A 63 -1.86 -6.79 8.93
CA GLU A 63 -2.49 -6.77 10.25
C GLU A 63 -1.58 -7.42 11.29
N ASN A 64 -1.22 -6.71 12.35
CA ASN A 64 -0.35 -7.21 13.41
C ASN A 64 -1.04 -7.23 14.79
N ASN A 65 -1.81 -8.26 15.06
CA ASN A 65 -2.42 -8.53 16.37
C ASN A 65 -3.28 -7.36 16.89
N SER A 66 -4.14 -6.79 16.04
CA SER A 66 -5.12 -5.78 16.47
C SER A 66 -6.16 -6.39 17.40
N THR A 67 -6.55 -5.63 18.40
CA THR A 67 -7.44 -6.07 19.47
C THR A 67 -8.80 -5.37 19.47
N THR A 68 -8.90 -4.18 18.84
CA THR A 68 -10.12 -3.37 18.85
C THR A 68 -11.16 -3.91 17.86
N PRO A 69 -12.46 -3.94 18.24
CA PRO A 69 -13.52 -4.32 17.32
C PRO A 69 -13.61 -3.41 16.09
N GLU A 70 -13.37 -2.12 16.28
CA GLU A 70 -13.48 -1.09 15.23
C GLU A 70 -12.58 -1.36 14.04
N ILE A 71 -11.35 -1.84 14.28
CA ILE A 71 -10.43 -2.17 13.18
C ILE A 71 -10.90 -3.41 12.42
N LYS A 72 -11.47 -4.40 13.10
CA LYS A 72 -11.97 -5.62 12.48
C LYS A 72 -13.22 -5.34 11.64
N ASP A 73 -14.08 -4.47 12.11
CA ASP A 73 -15.22 -3.96 11.34
C ASP A 73 -14.77 -3.22 10.10
N TYR A 74 -13.73 -2.39 10.24
CA TYR A 74 -13.15 -1.69 9.09
C TYR A 74 -12.52 -2.64 8.08
N TYR A 75 -11.83 -3.68 8.52
CA TYR A 75 -11.31 -4.73 7.62
C TYR A 75 -12.45 -5.45 6.88
N SER A 76 -13.55 -5.75 7.56
CA SER A 76 -14.73 -6.31 6.91
C SER A 76 -15.26 -5.39 5.81
N GLN A 77 -15.34 -4.08 6.08
CA GLN A 77 -15.77 -3.07 5.09
C GLN A 77 -14.80 -3.01 3.89
N LEU A 78 -13.49 -2.98 4.13
CA LEU A 78 -12.48 -2.96 3.07
C LEU A 78 -12.56 -4.18 2.15
N LEU A 79 -12.89 -5.34 2.71
CA LEU A 79 -13.03 -6.59 1.97
C LEU A 79 -14.42 -6.76 1.33
N GLY A 80 -15.37 -5.86 1.63
CA GLY A 80 -16.76 -5.96 1.15
C GLY A 80 -17.56 -7.07 1.82
N LEU A 81 -17.17 -7.49 3.05
CA LEU A 81 -17.84 -8.50 3.84
C LEU A 81 -19.00 -7.88 4.63
N SER A 82 -20.07 -8.65 4.90
CA SER A 82 -21.25 -8.18 5.64
C SER A 82 -21.99 -9.32 6.34
N GLY A 83 -22.70 -8.99 7.42
CA GLY A 83 -23.48 -9.95 8.19
C GLY A 83 -22.61 -10.99 8.88
N ASP A 84 -22.96 -12.27 8.74
CA ASP A 84 -22.21 -13.38 9.33
C ASP A 84 -20.86 -13.65 8.64
N ASP A 85 -20.60 -13.04 7.48
CA ASP A 85 -19.34 -13.11 6.75
C ASP A 85 -18.46 -11.92 7.16
N SER A 86 -17.79 -12.00 8.28
CA SER A 86 -16.92 -10.98 8.83
C SER A 86 -15.44 -11.33 8.63
N TYR A 87 -14.56 -10.31 8.78
CA TYR A 87 -13.11 -10.52 8.80
C TYR A 87 -12.70 -11.57 9.82
N GLU A 88 -13.25 -11.53 11.03
CA GLU A 88 -12.93 -12.50 12.08
C GLU A 88 -13.32 -13.94 11.71
N GLU A 89 -14.50 -14.14 11.15
CA GLU A 89 -14.94 -15.47 10.69
C GLU A 89 -14.06 -16.01 9.57
N ARG A 90 -13.68 -15.15 8.63
CA ARG A 90 -12.73 -15.51 7.56
C ARG A 90 -11.36 -15.89 8.12
N CYS A 91 -10.84 -15.14 9.08
CA CYS A 91 -9.57 -15.48 9.75
C CYS A 91 -9.63 -16.82 10.46
N LYS A 92 -10.72 -17.13 11.15
CA LYS A 92 -10.91 -18.45 11.81
C LYS A 92 -10.86 -19.59 10.79
N LEU A 93 -11.54 -19.45 9.67
CA LEU A 93 -11.54 -20.45 8.61
C LEU A 93 -10.14 -20.69 8.04
N HIS A 94 -9.35 -19.64 7.83
CA HIS A 94 -7.98 -19.77 7.34
C HIS A 94 -7.03 -20.43 8.36
N THR A 95 -7.19 -20.12 9.65
CA THR A 95 -6.40 -20.75 10.72
C THR A 95 -6.65 -22.25 10.82
N VAL A 96 -7.89 -22.69 10.63
CA VAL A 96 -8.26 -24.12 10.62
C VAL A 96 -7.64 -24.89 9.44
N CYS A 97 -7.38 -24.20 8.32
CA CYS A 97 -6.75 -24.79 7.14
C CYS A 97 -5.21 -24.89 7.23
N GLY A 98 -4.59 -24.50 8.34
CA GLY A 98 -3.16 -24.68 8.59
C GLY A 98 -2.25 -23.74 7.80
N HIS A 99 -2.77 -22.66 7.25
CA HIS A 99 -1.98 -21.61 6.64
C HIS A 99 -1.70 -20.51 7.67
N ASP A 100 -0.44 -20.33 8.04
CA ASP A 100 0.01 -19.17 8.81
C ASP A 100 -0.37 -17.90 8.05
N GLY A 101 -1.29 -17.10 8.64
CA GLY A 101 -1.67 -15.80 8.14
C GLY A 101 -2.26 -15.81 6.71
N GLY A 102 -3.49 -16.29 6.55
CA GLY A 102 -4.17 -16.24 5.26
C GLY A 102 -4.29 -14.82 4.71
N ILE A 103 -4.14 -14.69 3.40
CA ILE A 103 -4.46 -13.44 2.70
C ILE A 103 -5.96 -13.42 2.37
N LEU A 104 -6.61 -12.30 2.69
CA LEU A 104 -7.98 -12.02 2.30
C LEU A 104 -8.00 -10.88 1.30
N HIS A 105 -8.78 -11.02 0.23
CA HIS A 105 -8.88 -10.04 -0.85
C HIS A 105 -10.24 -9.37 -0.88
N SER A 106 -10.27 -8.08 -1.21
CA SER A 106 -11.51 -7.39 -1.59
C SER A 106 -12.09 -7.97 -2.88
N GLY A 107 -13.38 -7.78 -3.11
CA GLY A 107 -14.06 -8.31 -4.30
C GLY A 107 -13.51 -7.82 -5.62
N ASP A 108 -12.88 -6.66 -5.65
CA ASP A 108 -12.20 -6.08 -6.82
C ASP A 108 -10.69 -6.44 -6.90
N GLY A 109 -10.17 -7.14 -5.89
CA GLY A 109 -8.77 -7.55 -5.81
C GLY A 109 -7.77 -6.40 -5.56
N ARG A 110 -8.25 -5.19 -5.28
CA ARG A 110 -7.37 -4.02 -5.07
C ARG A 110 -6.81 -3.92 -3.66
N ILE A 111 -7.53 -4.46 -2.67
CA ILE A 111 -7.11 -4.44 -1.28
C ILE A 111 -6.98 -5.87 -0.78
N SER A 112 -5.87 -6.14 -0.12
CA SER A 112 -5.63 -7.41 0.52
C SER A 112 -5.24 -7.18 1.98
N ILE A 113 -5.65 -8.10 2.86
CA ILE A 113 -5.27 -8.08 4.27
C ILE A 113 -4.56 -9.38 4.58
N VAL A 114 -3.35 -9.27 5.11
CA VAL A 114 -2.48 -10.37 5.52
C VAL A 114 -2.26 -10.29 7.02
N THR A 115 -2.42 -11.38 7.75
CA THR A 115 -2.25 -11.39 9.21
C THR A 115 -0.84 -11.84 9.60
N TYR A 116 -0.15 -11.00 10.36
CA TYR A 116 1.12 -11.32 11.01
C TYR A 116 0.90 -11.59 12.50
N GLN A 117 1.23 -12.80 12.95
CA GLN A 117 0.93 -13.26 14.32
C GLN A 117 2.10 -13.06 15.32
N GLY A 118 3.26 -12.61 14.86
CA GLY A 118 4.42 -12.40 15.74
C GLY A 118 4.36 -11.09 16.53
N ASP A 119 5.32 -10.92 17.44
CA ASP A 119 5.58 -9.64 18.07
C ASP A 119 5.93 -8.60 17.00
N PHE A 120 5.57 -7.32 17.25
CA PHE A 120 5.84 -6.28 16.28
C PHE A 120 7.33 -6.19 15.96
N ASN A 121 7.64 -6.42 14.70
CA ASN A 121 8.95 -6.18 14.11
C ASN A 121 8.74 -5.57 12.74
N TYR A 122 9.15 -4.32 12.58
CA TYR A 122 8.92 -3.55 11.35
C TYR A 122 9.40 -4.28 10.09
N SER A 123 10.60 -4.84 10.12
CA SER A 123 11.14 -5.59 8.98
C SER A 123 10.33 -6.84 8.68
N ALA A 124 10.04 -7.66 9.70
CA ALA A 124 9.29 -8.91 9.51
C ALA A 124 7.85 -8.68 9.00
N VAL A 125 7.19 -7.61 9.49
CA VAL A 125 5.85 -7.23 9.01
C VAL A 125 5.90 -6.80 7.55
N ASN A 126 6.87 -5.98 7.16
CA ASN A 126 7.02 -5.54 5.78
C ASN A 126 7.48 -6.67 4.85
N ASP A 127 8.37 -7.56 5.30
CA ASP A 127 8.81 -8.74 4.55
C ASP A 127 7.61 -9.68 4.26
N LEU A 128 6.74 -9.89 5.26
CA LEU A 128 5.51 -10.64 5.04
C LEU A 128 4.64 -9.96 3.98
N GLY A 129 4.38 -8.65 4.11
CA GLY A 129 3.62 -7.91 3.12
C GLY A 129 4.23 -8.01 1.72
N ALA A 130 5.55 -7.85 1.63
CA ALA A 130 6.29 -7.96 0.38
C ALA A 130 6.23 -9.35 -0.26
N SER A 131 6.00 -10.40 0.51
CA SER A 131 5.84 -11.76 -0.04
C SER A 131 4.52 -11.98 -0.79
N TYR A 132 3.55 -11.07 -0.64
CA TYR A 132 2.24 -11.13 -1.28
C TYR A 132 2.03 -10.09 -2.39
N VAL A 133 3.06 -9.31 -2.74
CA VAL A 133 2.97 -8.30 -3.79
C VAL A 133 2.88 -8.93 -5.18
N SER A 134 2.12 -8.28 -6.07
CA SER A 134 2.07 -8.66 -7.48
C SER A 134 2.57 -7.55 -8.41
N GLY A 135 2.89 -6.37 -7.85
CA GLY A 135 3.40 -5.23 -8.62
C GLY A 135 4.89 -5.30 -8.90
N GLU A 136 5.31 -4.56 -9.90
CA GLU A 136 6.72 -4.41 -10.28
C GLU A 136 7.50 -3.52 -9.30
N TYR A 137 6.79 -2.64 -8.60
CA TYR A 137 7.35 -1.73 -7.60
C TYR A 137 6.65 -1.93 -6.27
N ILE A 138 7.44 -1.95 -5.19
CA ILE A 138 6.94 -2.05 -3.82
C ILE A 138 7.09 -0.70 -3.14
N LEU A 139 6.02 -0.22 -2.53
CA LEU A 139 6.00 0.98 -1.72
C LEU A 139 5.65 0.62 -0.28
N LEU A 140 6.58 0.77 0.64
CA LEU A 140 6.33 0.63 2.07
C LEU A 140 5.80 1.97 2.60
N LEU A 141 4.58 1.98 3.12
CA LEU A 141 3.90 3.20 3.55
C LEU A 141 3.42 3.05 5.00
N ASN A 142 3.61 4.08 5.81
CA ASN A 142 3.06 4.10 7.16
C ASN A 142 1.53 4.34 7.11
N ASN A 143 0.81 3.74 8.06
CA ASN A 143 -0.65 3.85 8.16
C ASN A 143 -1.17 5.26 8.55
N ASP A 144 -0.30 6.12 9.09
CA ASP A 144 -0.60 7.50 9.50
C ASP A 144 -0.32 8.56 8.40
N THR A 145 -0.05 8.10 7.19
CA THR A 145 0.23 8.96 6.02
C THR A 145 -1.06 9.42 5.35
N GLU A 146 -1.06 10.66 4.85
CA GLU A 146 -2.16 11.20 4.04
C GLU A 146 -1.64 11.73 2.70
N VAL A 147 -2.26 11.31 1.59
CA VAL A 147 -1.91 11.76 0.25
C VAL A 147 -2.47 13.16 0.00
N ILE A 148 -1.57 14.12 -0.23
CA ILE A 148 -1.90 15.52 -0.51
C ILE A 148 -1.77 15.83 -2.00
N THR A 149 -0.72 15.30 -2.66
CA THR A 149 -0.39 15.59 -4.06
C THR A 149 -0.86 14.48 -4.96
N ALA A 150 -1.71 14.78 -5.94
CA ALA A 150 -2.38 13.76 -6.74
C ALA A 150 -1.43 12.86 -7.56
N ASN A 151 -0.36 13.40 -8.09
CA ASN A 151 0.63 12.67 -8.91
C ASN A 151 1.83 12.15 -8.10
N TRP A 152 1.64 11.85 -6.83
CA TRP A 152 2.72 11.42 -5.92
C TRP A 152 3.37 10.08 -6.34
N MET A 153 2.58 9.13 -6.84
CA MET A 153 3.10 7.85 -7.33
C MET A 153 3.92 8.04 -8.60
N GLU A 154 3.44 8.87 -9.53
CA GLU A 154 4.17 9.19 -10.76
C GLU A 154 5.50 9.89 -10.47
N GLU A 155 5.52 10.77 -9.46
CA GLU A 155 6.76 11.45 -9.05
C GLU A 155 7.80 10.47 -8.48
N MET A 156 7.38 9.38 -7.86
CA MET A 156 8.28 8.32 -7.41
C MET A 156 8.64 7.37 -8.56
N LEU A 157 7.66 6.94 -9.36
CA LEU A 157 7.88 6.00 -10.46
C LEU A 157 8.88 6.52 -11.48
N MET A 158 8.82 7.81 -11.83
CA MET A 158 9.75 8.37 -12.82
C MET A 158 11.23 8.26 -12.42
N TYR A 159 11.52 8.10 -11.14
CA TYR A 159 12.87 7.84 -10.65
C TYR A 159 13.11 6.35 -10.37
N ALA A 160 12.13 5.65 -9.78
CA ALA A 160 12.27 4.24 -9.41
C ALA A 160 12.50 3.31 -10.60
N GLN A 161 11.97 3.64 -11.78
CA GLN A 161 12.13 2.86 -13.00
C GLN A 161 13.53 2.95 -13.63
N ARG A 162 14.44 3.76 -13.08
CA ARG A 162 15.80 3.88 -13.60
C ARG A 162 16.63 2.69 -13.15
N GLU A 163 17.44 2.14 -14.05
CA GLU A 163 18.30 0.98 -13.78
C GLU A 163 19.37 1.25 -12.70
N ASP A 164 19.71 2.54 -12.47
CA ASP A 164 20.69 2.96 -11.47
C ASP A 164 20.05 3.29 -10.11
N VAL A 165 18.72 3.11 -9.96
CA VAL A 165 17.97 3.37 -8.73
C VAL A 165 17.41 2.05 -8.18
N GLY A 166 17.93 1.62 -7.04
CA GLY A 166 17.42 0.43 -6.35
C GLY A 166 16.34 0.74 -5.31
N CYS A 167 16.38 1.92 -4.70
CA CYS A 167 15.43 2.35 -3.67
C CYS A 167 15.31 3.89 -3.68
N LEU A 168 14.11 4.38 -3.33
CA LEU A 168 13.85 5.78 -3.02
C LEU A 168 13.45 5.90 -1.54
N LEU A 169 13.99 6.87 -0.82
CA LEU A 169 13.71 7.14 0.60
C LEU A 169 13.06 8.52 0.77
#